data_5a7a3f0e400ec5ba69085112c04befe5
#
_entry.id   5a7a3f0e400ec5ba69085112c04befe5
#
_cell.length_a   1.000
_cell.length_b   1.000
_cell.length_c   1.000
_cell.angle_alpha   90.00
_cell.angle_beta   90.00
_cell.angle_gamma   90.00
#
_symmetry.space_group_name_H-M   'P 1'
#
loop_
_entity.id
_entity.type
_entity.pdbx_description
1 polymer ?
#
loop_
_entity_poly.entity_id
_entity_poly.type
_entity_poly.pdbx_seq_one_letter_code
_entity_poly.pdbx_strand_id
1 'polypeptide(L)'
;MSFFSAIQNLFKEPETVNPHYEIRKESFFLDKQYHEHYLKYGWCVVKNVVKEEEIKSFMDTFTEISKLDGFELDKNLLNSGRLFNPEIRKKTQDVINRNAKTILPRMFDMSKTDPHTGGAYQVKPPHKNSDLLIHQDSTVIDETKDYCLFVWIPFCDVTMDNGVISFVSGSHLWGNTQRSLGVPWQFRNHIKTLYTFAKPVTLNKGDVLVFDPACIHASAPNLSKEIRHAITITVLRKNYQLVYYFRNKDIDDTLVEKYYVDENFYYGYDFISKPDETKWKKEVVPFEPFDLSKRQLEMLYKKHAPKEL
;
A
#
# COMPACT_ATOMS: atom_id res chain seq x y z
N MET A 1 12.55 30.41 -17.63
CA MET A 1 12.67 29.29 -18.61
C MET A 1 12.21 29.80 -19.96
N SER A 2 12.96 29.53 -21.03
CA SER A 2 12.52 29.92 -22.37
C SER A 2 11.36 29.03 -22.84
N PHE A 3 10.48 29.54 -23.70
CA PHE A 3 9.38 28.79 -24.29
C PHE A 3 9.85 27.50 -24.99
N PHE A 4 11.04 27.51 -25.59
CA PHE A 4 11.67 26.34 -26.21
C PHE A 4 12.08 25.26 -25.16
N SER A 5 12.59 25.65 -24.01
CA SER A 5 12.96 24.67 -22.94
C SER A 5 11.71 24.04 -22.29
N ALA A 6 10.62 24.80 -22.21
CA ALA A 6 9.34 24.25 -21.71
C ALA A 6 8.76 23.24 -22.70
N ILE A 7 8.86 23.47 -24.00
CA ILE A 7 8.43 22.51 -25.03
C ILE A 7 9.32 21.26 -25.02
N GLN A 8 10.64 21.40 -24.91
CA GLN A 8 11.54 20.25 -24.85
C GLN A 8 11.27 19.38 -23.62
N ASN A 9 10.96 19.99 -22.46
CA ASN A 9 10.59 19.23 -21.27
C ASN A 9 9.26 18.46 -21.40
N LEU A 10 8.30 18.95 -22.18
CA LEU A 10 7.05 18.23 -22.48
C LEU A 10 7.27 16.93 -23.28
N PHE A 11 8.39 16.81 -23.97
CA PHE A 11 8.74 15.66 -24.81
C PHE A 11 9.84 14.79 -24.20
N LYS A 12 10.50 15.26 -23.13
CA LYS A 12 11.50 14.48 -22.41
C LYS A 12 10.80 13.31 -21.72
N GLU A 13 11.31 12.10 -21.94
CA GLU A 13 10.89 10.97 -21.09
C GLU A 13 11.16 11.33 -19.63
N PRO A 14 10.17 11.17 -18.74
CA PRO A 14 10.44 11.35 -17.33
C PRO A 14 11.50 10.32 -16.92
N GLU A 15 12.53 10.76 -16.26
CA GLU A 15 13.50 9.88 -15.61
C GLU A 15 12.81 9.19 -14.44
N THR A 16 12.10 8.12 -14.73
CA THR A 16 11.37 7.33 -13.75
C THR A 16 11.99 5.95 -13.69
N VAL A 17 13.12 5.88 -13.05
CA VAL A 17 13.58 4.61 -12.54
C VAL A 17 13.40 4.69 -11.04
N ASN A 18 12.51 3.86 -10.47
CA ASN A 18 12.61 3.58 -9.07
C ASN A 18 14.02 2.99 -8.87
N PRO A 19 14.97 3.72 -8.27
CA PRO A 19 16.37 3.30 -8.20
C PRO A 19 16.56 1.96 -7.47
N HIS A 20 15.50 1.44 -6.86
CA HIS A 20 15.50 0.26 -5.99
C HIS A 20 14.81 -0.96 -6.58
N TYR A 21 14.43 -0.91 -7.83
CA TYR A 21 14.02 -2.09 -8.58
C TYR A 21 15.05 -3.23 -8.47
N GLU A 22 16.33 -2.91 -8.40
CA GLU A 22 17.41 -3.90 -8.24
C GLU A 22 17.30 -4.70 -6.93
N ILE A 23 16.97 -4.07 -5.80
CA ILE A 23 16.76 -4.76 -4.51
C ILE A 23 15.57 -5.72 -4.60
N ARG A 24 14.52 -5.33 -5.34
CA ARG A 24 13.32 -6.16 -5.54
C ARG A 24 13.58 -7.35 -6.46
N LYS A 25 14.66 -7.37 -7.24
CA LYS A 25 15.03 -8.52 -8.09
C LYS A 25 15.47 -9.73 -7.27
N GLU A 26 15.94 -9.55 -6.04
CA GLU A 26 16.19 -10.67 -5.15
C GLU A 26 14.88 -11.40 -4.84
N SER A 27 14.75 -12.66 -5.26
CA SER A 27 13.52 -13.41 -5.05
C SER A 27 13.25 -13.62 -3.56
N PHE A 28 12.12 -13.15 -3.12
CA PHE A 28 11.58 -13.36 -1.77
C PHE A 28 10.33 -14.25 -1.79
N PHE A 29 9.70 -14.48 -2.94
CA PHE A 29 8.69 -15.52 -3.07
C PHE A 29 9.36 -16.91 -3.20
N LEU A 30 8.71 -17.93 -2.65
CA LEU A 30 9.11 -19.32 -2.83
C LEU A 30 8.93 -19.78 -4.28
N ASP A 31 7.84 -19.38 -4.91
CA ASP A 31 7.57 -19.63 -6.31
C ASP A 31 8.03 -18.44 -7.18
N LYS A 32 8.94 -18.73 -8.10
CA LYS A 32 9.52 -17.76 -9.02
C LYS A 32 8.47 -17.10 -9.92
N GLN A 33 7.40 -17.80 -10.29
CA GLN A 33 6.35 -17.24 -11.15
C GLN A 33 5.62 -16.08 -10.46
N TYR A 34 5.33 -16.18 -9.15
CA TYR A 34 4.74 -15.08 -8.40
C TYR A 34 5.70 -13.90 -8.28
N HIS A 35 7.00 -14.18 -8.10
CA HIS A 35 8.00 -13.13 -8.03
C HIS A 35 8.12 -12.37 -9.37
N GLU A 36 8.22 -13.07 -10.49
CA GLU A 36 8.28 -12.48 -11.83
C GLU A 36 7.03 -11.66 -12.15
N HIS A 37 5.86 -12.19 -11.77
CA HIS A 37 4.60 -11.45 -11.92
C HIS A 37 4.59 -10.16 -11.08
N TYR A 38 5.00 -10.24 -9.81
CA TYR A 38 5.12 -9.06 -8.94
C TYR A 38 6.09 -8.02 -9.50
N LEU A 39 7.27 -8.42 -9.97
CA LEU A 39 8.23 -7.51 -10.59
C LEU A 39 7.66 -6.77 -11.80
N LYS A 40 6.87 -7.47 -12.61
CA LYS A 40 6.29 -6.92 -13.85
C LYS A 40 5.08 -6.02 -13.58
N TYR A 41 4.20 -6.42 -12.68
CA TYR A 41 2.90 -5.78 -12.47
C TYR A 41 2.82 -4.89 -11.23
N GLY A 42 3.69 -5.09 -10.24
CA GLY A 42 3.63 -4.47 -8.92
C GLY A 42 2.66 -5.16 -7.95
N TRP A 43 2.06 -6.27 -8.38
CA TRP A 43 1.17 -7.11 -7.60
C TRP A 43 1.14 -8.55 -8.12
N CYS A 44 0.69 -9.48 -7.29
CA CYS A 44 0.37 -10.84 -7.73
C CYS A 44 -0.72 -11.46 -6.85
N VAL A 45 -1.44 -12.46 -7.38
CA VAL A 45 -2.40 -13.25 -6.63
C VAL A 45 -1.82 -14.64 -6.40
N VAL A 46 -1.52 -14.95 -5.14
CA VAL A 46 -1.08 -16.29 -4.72
C VAL A 46 -2.32 -17.12 -4.37
N LYS A 47 -2.47 -18.25 -5.05
CA LYS A 47 -3.69 -19.06 -5.00
C LYS A 47 -3.72 -20.01 -3.81
N ASN A 48 -4.91 -20.18 -3.18
CA ASN A 48 -5.20 -21.22 -2.17
C ASN A 48 -4.21 -21.23 -0.98
N VAL A 49 -3.86 -20.05 -0.48
CA VAL A 49 -2.88 -19.90 0.61
C VAL A 49 -3.53 -20.00 1.98
N VAL A 50 -4.67 -19.33 2.16
CA VAL A 50 -5.31 -19.14 3.47
C VAL A 50 -6.37 -20.20 3.70
N LYS A 51 -6.29 -20.86 4.83
CA LYS A 51 -7.22 -21.91 5.21
C LYS A 51 -8.43 -21.36 5.95
N GLU A 52 -9.50 -22.14 6.01
CA GLU A 52 -10.76 -21.75 6.65
C GLU A 52 -10.59 -21.45 8.16
N GLU A 53 -9.76 -22.21 8.85
CA GLU A 53 -9.48 -21.98 10.26
C GLU A 53 -8.76 -20.63 10.52
N GLU A 54 -7.94 -20.16 9.58
CA GLU A 54 -7.26 -18.86 9.68
C GLU A 54 -8.24 -17.72 9.42
N ILE A 55 -9.11 -17.87 8.43
CA ILE A 55 -10.21 -16.90 8.17
C ILE A 55 -11.12 -16.83 9.39
N LYS A 56 -11.48 -17.97 9.96
CA LYS A 56 -12.28 -18.02 11.20
C LYS A 56 -11.58 -17.30 12.34
N SER A 57 -10.28 -17.53 12.54
CA SER A 57 -9.49 -16.85 13.57
C SER A 57 -9.52 -15.33 13.44
N PHE A 58 -9.44 -14.81 12.20
CA PHE A 58 -9.59 -13.37 11.93
C PHE A 58 -11.02 -12.91 12.21
N MET A 59 -12.04 -13.63 11.77
CA MET A 59 -13.44 -13.24 11.99
C MET A 59 -13.87 -13.29 13.47
N ASP A 60 -13.39 -14.27 14.23
CA ASP A 60 -13.64 -14.33 15.68
C ASP A 60 -13.08 -13.09 16.38
N THR A 61 -11.83 -12.72 16.08
CA THR A 61 -11.23 -11.49 16.62
C THR A 61 -11.94 -10.23 16.12
N PHE A 62 -12.36 -10.18 14.84
CA PHE A 62 -13.16 -9.07 14.33
C PHE A 62 -14.46 -8.90 15.13
N THR A 63 -15.15 -10.00 15.44
CA THR A 63 -16.39 -9.98 16.24
C THR A 63 -16.15 -9.46 17.66
N GLU A 64 -14.96 -9.70 18.24
CA GLU A 64 -14.60 -9.15 19.55
C GLU A 64 -14.34 -7.63 19.45
N ILE A 65 -13.50 -7.20 18.53
CA ILE A 65 -13.13 -5.78 18.42
C ILE A 65 -14.28 -4.90 17.98
N SER A 66 -15.25 -5.43 17.23
CA SER A 66 -16.44 -4.68 16.79
C SER A 66 -17.39 -4.30 17.93
N LYS A 67 -17.20 -4.85 19.12
CA LYS A 67 -17.97 -4.53 20.32
C LYS A 67 -17.27 -3.51 21.25
N LEU A 68 -16.05 -3.12 20.90
CA LEU A 68 -15.26 -2.20 21.73
C LEU A 68 -15.62 -0.74 21.39
N ASP A 69 -15.44 0.12 22.38
CA ASP A 69 -15.67 1.57 22.22
C ASP A 69 -14.80 2.15 21.10
N GLY A 70 -15.39 3.04 20.32
CA GLY A 70 -14.73 3.68 19.17
C GLY A 70 -14.66 2.80 17.92
N PHE A 71 -15.27 1.61 17.93
CA PHE A 71 -15.48 0.83 16.71
C PHE A 71 -16.84 1.22 16.10
N GLU A 72 -16.78 1.92 14.99
CA GLU A 72 -17.97 2.31 14.23
C GLU A 72 -17.82 1.86 12.78
N LEU A 73 -18.75 1.03 12.31
CA LEU A 73 -18.89 0.66 10.91
C LEU A 73 -19.90 1.60 10.25
N ASP A 74 -19.39 2.64 9.63
CA ASP A 74 -20.18 3.60 8.84
C ASP A 74 -20.35 3.11 7.39
N LYS A 75 -20.82 4.00 6.52
CA LYS A 75 -21.01 3.78 5.08
C LYS A 75 -19.71 3.70 4.28
N ASN A 76 -18.62 4.14 4.88
CA ASN A 76 -17.30 4.22 4.25
C ASN A 76 -16.49 2.93 4.51
N LEU A 77 -15.39 2.75 3.76
CA LEU A 77 -14.41 1.73 4.10
C LEU A 77 -13.83 1.99 5.49
N LEU A 78 -13.97 1.02 6.39
CA LEU A 78 -13.30 1.01 7.68
C LEU A 78 -11.89 0.43 7.53
N ASN A 79 -10.90 1.16 8.02
CA ASN A 79 -9.54 0.66 8.27
C ASN A 79 -9.27 0.70 9.78
N SER A 80 -9.14 -0.46 10.43
CA SER A 80 -8.97 -0.54 11.88
C SER A 80 -7.66 0.11 12.37
N GLY A 81 -6.66 0.26 11.52
CA GLY A 81 -5.42 0.98 11.83
C GLY A 81 -5.62 2.49 12.07
N ARG A 82 -6.77 3.05 11.66
CA ARG A 82 -7.14 4.45 11.90
C ARG A 82 -7.96 4.64 13.18
N LEU A 83 -8.35 3.57 13.86
CA LEU A 83 -9.07 3.64 15.12
C LEU A 83 -8.07 3.87 16.26
N PHE A 84 -8.34 4.86 17.10
CA PHE A 84 -7.42 5.25 18.18
C PHE A 84 -7.58 4.43 19.47
N ASN A 85 -8.46 3.43 19.48
CA ASN A 85 -8.59 2.54 20.62
C ASN A 85 -7.40 1.55 20.69
N PRO A 86 -6.57 1.58 21.75
CA PRO A 86 -5.38 0.74 21.85
C PRO A 86 -5.71 -0.75 21.99
N GLU A 87 -6.88 -1.11 22.55
CA GLU A 87 -7.31 -2.50 22.67
C GLU A 87 -7.66 -3.08 21.29
N ILE A 88 -8.37 -2.31 20.44
CA ILE A 88 -8.67 -2.69 19.06
C ILE A 88 -7.36 -2.95 18.30
N ARG A 89 -6.40 -2.04 18.42
CA ARG A 89 -5.09 -2.16 17.76
C ARG A 89 -4.34 -3.39 18.25
N LYS A 90 -4.26 -3.57 19.57
CA LYS A 90 -3.57 -4.73 20.17
C LYS A 90 -4.18 -6.05 19.71
N LYS A 91 -5.49 -6.23 19.82
CA LYS A 91 -6.18 -7.46 19.37
C LYS A 91 -5.99 -7.72 17.87
N THR A 92 -6.02 -6.67 17.05
CA THR A 92 -5.75 -6.76 15.61
C THR A 92 -4.32 -7.25 15.35
N GLN A 93 -3.31 -6.71 16.06
CA GLN A 93 -1.93 -7.15 15.92
C GLN A 93 -1.71 -8.58 16.42
N ASP A 94 -2.30 -8.93 17.55
CA ASP A 94 -2.16 -10.28 18.13
C ASP A 94 -2.69 -11.35 17.15
N VAL A 95 -3.83 -11.13 16.50
CA VAL A 95 -4.36 -12.09 15.53
C VAL A 95 -3.55 -12.11 14.23
N ILE A 96 -3.04 -10.96 13.77
CA ILE A 96 -2.13 -10.88 12.63
C ILE A 96 -0.87 -11.68 12.91
N ASN A 97 -0.20 -11.42 14.03
CA ASN A 97 1.06 -12.08 14.40
C ASN A 97 0.90 -13.60 14.56
N ARG A 98 -0.25 -14.05 15.08
CA ARG A 98 -0.56 -15.47 15.21
C ARG A 98 -0.70 -16.14 13.84
N ASN A 99 -1.51 -15.58 12.94
CA ASN A 99 -1.79 -16.18 11.65
C ASN A 99 -0.67 -15.96 10.61
N ALA A 100 0.07 -14.86 10.69
CA ALA A 100 1.21 -14.60 9.81
C ALA A 100 2.28 -15.71 9.89
N LYS A 101 2.50 -16.28 11.08
CA LYS A 101 3.45 -17.39 11.31
C LYS A 101 3.14 -18.65 10.50
N THR A 102 1.88 -18.85 10.13
CA THR A 102 1.44 -20.01 9.34
C THR A 102 1.18 -19.66 7.88
N ILE A 103 0.68 -18.47 7.60
CA ILE A 103 0.32 -18.02 6.24
C ILE A 103 1.56 -17.64 5.43
N LEU A 104 2.42 -16.75 5.96
CA LEU A 104 3.51 -16.18 5.19
C LEU A 104 4.56 -17.20 4.73
N PRO A 105 4.95 -18.23 5.53
CA PRO A 105 5.88 -19.26 5.09
C PRO A 105 5.40 -20.13 3.92
N ARG A 106 4.12 -20.05 3.55
CA ARG A 106 3.59 -20.74 2.35
C ARG A 106 3.88 -19.97 1.06
N MET A 107 4.26 -18.69 1.18
CA MET A 107 4.48 -17.80 0.04
C MET A 107 5.90 -17.25 -0.04
N PHE A 108 6.53 -16.99 1.11
CA PHE A 108 7.77 -16.24 1.20
C PHE A 108 8.91 -17.03 1.81
N ASP A 109 10.13 -16.72 1.37
CA ASP A 109 11.36 -17.11 2.04
C ASP A 109 11.55 -16.26 3.31
N MET A 110 11.24 -16.87 4.45
CA MET A 110 11.30 -16.20 5.75
C MET A 110 12.73 -15.89 6.22
N SER A 111 13.75 -16.33 5.50
CA SER A 111 15.14 -15.89 5.73
C SER A 111 15.39 -14.47 5.19
N LYS A 112 14.59 -14.02 4.23
CA LYS A 112 14.71 -12.72 3.54
C LYS A 112 13.65 -11.71 3.97
N THR A 113 12.50 -12.19 4.42
CA THR A 113 11.35 -11.36 4.78
C THR A 113 11.08 -11.40 6.28
N ASP A 114 10.56 -10.32 6.79
CA ASP A 114 10.10 -10.18 8.17
C ASP A 114 8.62 -9.78 8.16
N PRO A 115 7.72 -10.53 8.84
CA PRO A 115 6.38 -10.06 9.07
C PRO A 115 6.46 -8.89 10.04
N HIS A 116 6.39 -7.68 9.50
CA HIS A 116 6.20 -6.52 10.34
C HIS A 116 4.84 -6.60 11.01
N THR A 117 4.77 -6.22 12.29
CA THR A 117 3.54 -6.26 13.09
C THR A 117 2.48 -5.24 12.65
N GLY A 118 2.73 -4.48 11.58
CA GLY A 118 1.76 -3.58 10.97
C GLY A 118 0.70 -4.33 10.16
N GLY A 119 -0.54 -3.90 10.35
CA GLY A 119 -1.66 -4.42 9.58
C GLY A 119 -2.99 -3.92 10.13
N ALA A 120 -4.06 -4.16 9.37
CA ALA A 120 -5.37 -3.66 9.73
C ALA A 120 -6.50 -4.46 9.08
N TYR A 121 -7.64 -4.56 9.75
CA TYR A 121 -8.87 -4.94 9.08
C TYR A 121 -9.29 -3.85 8.11
N GLN A 122 -9.74 -4.28 6.95
CA GLN A 122 -10.33 -3.45 5.92
C GLN A 122 -11.75 -3.95 5.64
N VAL A 123 -12.73 -3.26 6.20
CA VAL A 123 -14.13 -3.68 6.17
C VAL A 123 -14.91 -2.74 5.26
N LYS A 124 -15.55 -3.31 4.27
CA LYS A 124 -16.29 -2.55 3.27
C LYS A 124 -17.79 -2.87 3.36
N PRO A 125 -18.59 -1.97 3.96
CA PRO A 125 -20.02 -2.14 4.07
C PRO A 125 -20.70 -2.06 2.69
N PRO A 126 -21.91 -2.62 2.54
CA PRO A 126 -22.73 -2.50 1.33
C PRO A 126 -23.21 -1.05 1.16
N HIS A 127 -22.41 -0.22 0.52
CA HIS A 127 -22.75 1.18 0.29
C HIS A 127 -21.95 1.78 -0.87
N LYS A 128 -22.59 2.67 -1.64
CA LYS A 128 -21.96 3.38 -2.78
C LYS A 128 -20.79 4.28 -2.39
N ASN A 129 -20.66 4.70 -1.13
CA ASN A 129 -19.56 5.52 -0.63
C ASN A 129 -18.45 4.66 0.04
N SER A 130 -18.52 3.33 -0.08
CA SER A 130 -17.50 2.44 0.49
C SER A 130 -16.29 2.24 -0.44
N ASP A 131 -16.19 3.02 -1.52
CA ASP A 131 -15.04 3.01 -2.40
C ASP A 131 -13.77 3.52 -1.70
N LEU A 132 -12.62 3.19 -2.27
CA LEU A 132 -11.33 3.78 -1.93
C LEU A 132 -10.77 4.41 -3.20
N LEU A 133 -10.63 5.73 -3.17
CA LEU A 133 -10.16 6.49 -4.33
C LEU A 133 -8.77 6.05 -4.75
N ILE A 134 -8.46 6.27 -6.03
CA ILE A 134 -7.16 5.89 -6.60
C ILE A 134 -6.02 6.64 -5.91
N HIS A 135 -5.00 5.89 -5.45
CA HIS A 135 -3.89 6.39 -4.66
C HIS A 135 -2.67 5.45 -4.72
N GLN A 136 -1.60 5.85 -4.08
CA GLN A 136 -0.50 5.00 -3.61
C GLN A 136 -0.54 4.99 -2.08
N ASP A 137 -0.18 3.88 -1.46
CA ASP A 137 -0.07 3.82 -0.01
C ASP A 137 1.14 4.60 0.51
N SER A 138 1.10 4.98 1.78
CA SER A 138 2.22 5.66 2.43
C SER A 138 3.45 4.76 2.49
N THR A 139 4.61 5.39 2.33
CA THR A 139 5.90 4.74 2.51
C THR A 139 6.18 4.56 4.01
N VAL A 140 6.56 3.37 4.42
CA VAL A 140 6.93 3.05 5.81
C VAL A 140 8.40 2.69 5.98
N ILE A 141 9.14 2.59 4.88
CA ILE A 141 10.57 2.31 4.80
C ILE A 141 11.24 3.29 3.84
N ASP A 142 12.56 3.35 3.83
CA ASP A 142 13.30 4.01 2.76
C ASP A 142 13.31 3.12 1.52
N GLU A 143 12.34 3.31 0.61
CA GLU A 143 12.21 2.52 -0.63
C GLU A 143 13.42 2.67 -1.57
N THR A 144 14.36 3.54 -1.22
CA THR A 144 15.65 3.66 -1.86
C THR A 144 16.64 2.57 -1.42
N LYS A 145 16.35 1.86 -0.35
CA LYS A 145 17.26 0.87 0.26
C LYS A 145 16.59 -0.46 0.56
N ASP A 146 15.25 -0.45 0.64
CA ASP A 146 14.47 -1.60 1.07
C ASP A 146 13.17 -1.77 0.28
N TYR A 147 12.46 -2.89 0.50
CA TYR A 147 11.14 -3.12 -0.05
C TYR A 147 10.11 -3.38 1.06
N CYS A 148 8.88 -2.97 0.80
CA CYS A 148 7.70 -3.29 1.58
C CYS A 148 6.67 -3.98 0.69
N LEU A 149 5.97 -4.96 1.24
CA LEU A 149 4.87 -5.66 0.58
C LEU A 149 3.64 -5.58 1.45
N PHE A 150 2.49 -5.36 0.84
CA PHE A 150 1.21 -5.55 1.48
C PHE A 150 0.61 -6.89 1.05
N VAL A 151 0.28 -7.70 2.04
CA VAL A 151 -0.37 -9.00 1.91
C VAL A 151 -1.82 -8.82 2.30
N TRP A 152 -2.69 -8.71 1.31
CA TRP A 152 -4.11 -8.48 1.50
C TRP A 152 -4.89 -9.79 1.37
N ILE A 153 -5.64 -10.14 2.40
CA ILE A 153 -6.37 -11.40 2.56
C ILE A 153 -7.86 -11.11 2.66
N PRO A 154 -8.66 -11.38 1.61
CA PRO A 154 -10.11 -11.31 1.69
C PRO A 154 -10.69 -12.54 2.40
N PHE A 155 -11.81 -12.38 3.09
CA PHE A 155 -12.48 -13.47 3.78
C PHE A 155 -13.64 -14.09 2.98
N CYS A 156 -13.85 -13.61 1.76
CA CYS A 156 -14.81 -14.10 0.78
C CYS A 156 -14.24 -13.94 -0.64
N ASP A 157 -14.93 -14.46 -1.63
CA ASP A 157 -14.61 -14.15 -3.03
C ASP A 157 -14.70 -12.65 -3.28
N VAL A 158 -13.77 -12.12 -4.06
CA VAL A 158 -13.73 -10.71 -4.48
C VAL A 158 -14.15 -10.60 -5.92
N THR A 159 -15.28 -9.95 -6.14
CA THR A 159 -15.95 -9.80 -7.45
C THR A 159 -16.08 -8.32 -7.82
N MET A 160 -16.58 -8.07 -9.02
CA MET A 160 -16.87 -6.71 -9.48
C MET A 160 -17.88 -5.98 -8.59
N ASP A 161 -18.76 -6.72 -7.91
CA ASP A 161 -19.89 -6.15 -7.15
C ASP A 161 -19.57 -5.87 -5.68
N ASN A 162 -18.52 -6.52 -5.09
CA ASN A 162 -18.24 -6.40 -3.66
C ASN A 162 -16.97 -5.64 -3.33
N GLY A 163 -16.55 -4.73 -4.23
CA GLY A 163 -15.45 -3.84 -3.96
C GLY A 163 -14.09 -4.37 -4.41
N VAL A 164 -14.03 -4.88 -5.65
CA VAL A 164 -12.80 -5.30 -6.32
C VAL A 164 -11.71 -4.24 -6.24
N ILE A 165 -10.46 -4.69 -6.07
CA ILE A 165 -9.29 -3.81 -6.14
C ILE A 165 -8.83 -3.74 -7.60
N SER A 166 -8.52 -2.53 -8.07
CA SER A 166 -8.00 -2.28 -9.42
C SER A 166 -6.61 -1.65 -9.34
N PHE A 167 -5.67 -2.11 -10.16
CA PHE A 167 -4.30 -1.64 -10.19
C PHE A 167 -3.96 -0.96 -11.52
N VAL A 168 -3.15 0.10 -11.44
CA VAL A 168 -2.38 0.61 -12.58
C VAL A 168 -1.09 -0.19 -12.63
N SER A 169 -1.12 -1.34 -13.29
CA SER A 169 0.00 -2.29 -13.35
C SER A 169 1.27 -1.66 -13.87
N GLY A 170 2.41 -1.93 -13.20
CA GLY A 170 3.71 -1.34 -13.52
C GLY A 170 3.95 0.04 -12.90
N SER A 171 2.97 0.66 -12.26
CA SER A 171 3.12 2.01 -11.68
C SER A 171 4.04 2.07 -10.46
N HIS A 172 4.34 0.96 -9.81
CA HIS A 172 5.36 0.86 -8.77
C HIS A 172 6.76 1.22 -9.27
N LEU A 173 6.97 1.22 -10.60
CA LEU A 173 8.21 1.62 -11.27
C LEU A 173 8.27 3.12 -11.60
N TRP A 174 7.23 3.90 -11.30
CA TRP A 174 7.13 5.31 -11.71
C TRP A 174 7.82 6.29 -10.76
N GLY A 175 8.52 5.83 -9.76
CA GLY A 175 9.12 6.68 -8.74
C GLY A 175 8.12 7.06 -7.64
N ASN A 176 8.35 8.18 -6.97
CA ASN A 176 7.60 8.63 -5.80
C ASN A 176 7.78 7.73 -4.57
N THR A 177 9.00 7.73 -4.04
CA THR A 177 9.40 6.89 -2.89
C THR A 177 9.17 7.56 -1.52
N GLN A 178 8.68 8.81 -1.50
CA GLN A 178 8.49 9.63 -0.29
C GLN A 178 7.02 9.98 -0.14
N ARG A 179 6.22 9.02 0.32
CA ARG A 179 4.77 9.15 0.43
C ARG A 179 4.29 9.13 1.87
N SER A 180 3.47 10.09 2.23
CA SER A 180 2.71 10.10 3.49
C SER A 180 1.47 10.97 3.35
N LEU A 181 0.60 10.99 4.34
CA LEU A 181 -0.60 11.83 4.34
C LEU A 181 -0.27 13.34 4.30
N GLY A 182 0.90 13.73 4.84
CA GLY A 182 1.35 15.12 4.85
C GLY A 182 2.12 15.54 3.59
N VAL A 183 2.52 14.59 2.74
CA VAL A 183 3.30 14.86 1.51
C VAL A 183 2.35 14.89 0.31
N PRO A 184 2.34 15.94 -0.52
CA PRO A 184 1.45 16.03 -1.68
C PRO A 184 1.66 14.86 -2.64
N TRP A 185 0.59 14.16 -2.98
CA TRP A 185 0.65 13.07 -3.95
C TRP A 185 0.98 13.59 -5.35
N GLN A 186 2.02 13.07 -5.95
CA GLN A 186 2.57 13.56 -7.22
C GLN A 186 1.61 13.36 -8.40
N PHE A 187 0.72 12.37 -8.35
CA PHE A 187 -0.23 12.07 -9.42
C PHE A 187 -1.63 12.69 -9.21
N ARG A 188 -1.82 13.55 -8.21
CA ARG A 188 -3.13 14.14 -7.83
C ARG A 188 -3.87 14.85 -8.98
N ASN A 189 -3.14 15.42 -9.93
CA ASN A 189 -3.71 16.11 -11.08
C ASN A 189 -4.18 15.17 -12.21
N HIS A 190 -3.93 13.86 -12.08
CA HIS A 190 -4.15 12.86 -13.13
C HIS A 190 -5.18 11.78 -12.76
N ILE A 191 -5.94 11.96 -11.71
CA ILE A 191 -6.89 10.98 -11.17
C ILE A 191 -7.78 10.36 -12.26
N LYS A 192 -8.39 11.18 -13.12
CA LYS A 192 -9.26 10.68 -14.19
C LYS A 192 -8.51 9.78 -15.19
N THR A 193 -7.28 10.15 -15.55
CA THR A 193 -6.45 9.37 -16.48
C THR A 193 -6.02 8.05 -15.83
N LEU A 194 -5.62 8.07 -14.55
CA LEU A 194 -5.23 6.86 -13.81
C LEU A 194 -6.36 5.83 -13.73
N TYR A 195 -7.61 6.28 -13.54
CA TYR A 195 -8.75 5.37 -13.57
C TYR A 195 -8.92 4.66 -14.91
N THR A 196 -8.53 5.27 -16.04
CA THR A 196 -8.60 4.62 -17.36
C THR A 196 -7.53 3.52 -17.53
N PHE A 197 -6.47 3.57 -16.73
CA PHE A 197 -5.39 2.58 -16.74
C PHE A 197 -5.61 1.45 -15.72
N ALA A 198 -6.42 1.70 -14.71
CA ALA A 198 -6.66 0.73 -13.63
C ALA A 198 -7.47 -0.48 -14.13
N LYS A 199 -7.01 -1.69 -13.79
CA LYS A 199 -7.66 -2.95 -14.14
C LYS A 199 -8.04 -3.72 -12.88
N PRO A 200 -9.26 -4.27 -12.81
CA PRO A 200 -9.73 -5.03 -11.65
C PRO A 200 -9.04 -6.39 -11.52
N VAL A 201 -8.84 -6.81 -10.27
CA VAL A 201 -8.24 -8.10 -9.91
C VAL A 201 -9.22 -8.86 -9.00
N THR A 202 -9.85 -9.90 -9.53
CA THR A 202 -10.74 -10.77 -8.77
C THR A 202 -9.97 -11.87 -8.03
N LEU A 203 -10.47 -12.29 -6.87
CA LEU A 203 -9.88 -13.35 -6.05
C LEU A 203 -10.95 -14.32 -5.59
N ASN A 204 -10.58 -15.58 -5.40
CA ASN A 204 -11.39 -16.52 -4.66
C ASN A 204 -11.03 -16.45 -3.16
N LYS A 205 -11.95 -16.83 -2.30
CA LYS A 205 -11.69 -17.04 -0.88
C LYS A 205 -10.51 -18.00 -0.70
N GLY A 206 -9.56 -17.66 0.15
CA GLY A 206 -8.31 -18.41 0.34
C GLY A 206 -7.14 -17.95 -0.53
N ASP A 207 -7.40 -17.17 -1.59
CA ASP A 207 -6.33 -16.48 -2.34
C ASP A 207 -5.79 -15.30 -1.53
N VAL A 208 -4.56 -14.90 -1.85
CA VAL A 208 -3.89 -13.74 -1.25
C VAL A 208 -3.44 -12.79 -2.36
N LEU A 209 -3.74 -11.52 -2.20
CA LEU A 209 -3.22 -10.46 -3.05
C LEU A 209 -1.98 -9.86 -2.39
N VAL A 210 -0.83 -9.98 -3.05
CA VAL A 210 0.42 -9.34 -2.61
C VAL A 210 0.71 -8.18 -3.56
N PHE A 211 0.97 -6.99 -3.02
CA PHE A 211 1.26 -5.83 -3.85
C PHE A 211 2.26 -4.86 -3.21
N ASP A 212 2.89 -4.08 -4.07
CA ASP A 212 3.79 -3.01 -3.70
C ASP A 212 2.98 -1.77 -3.28
N PRO A 213 3.23 -1.16 -2.11
CA PRO A 213 2.58 0.09 -1.70
C PRO A 213 2.71 1.23 -2.71
N ALA A 214 3.78 1.22 -3.52
CA ALA A 214 3.98 2.18 -4.61
C ALA A 214 3.13 1.88 -5.85
N CYS A 215 2.48 0.71 -5.95
CA CYS A 215 1.56 0.42 -7.04
C CYS A 215 0.27 1.22 -6.89
N ILE A 216 -0.03 2.08 -7.87
CA ILE A 216 -1.26 2.90 -7.87
C ILE A 216 -2.47 1.98 -7.96
N HIS A 217 -3.41 2.13 -7.03
CA HIS A 217 -4.58 1.29 -6.96
C HIS A 217 -5.82 2.02 -6.43
N ALA A 218 -6.95 1.40 -6.62
CA ALA A 218 -8.26 1.84 -6.14
C ALA A 218 -9.11 0.63 -5.76
N SER A 219 -10.17 0.84 -5.01
CA SER A 219 -11.13 -0.23 -4.74
C SER A 219 -12.55 0.29 -4.97
N ALA A 220 -13.29 -0.40 -5.83
CA ALA A 220 -14.69 -0.09 -6.14
C ALA A 220 -15.57 -0.11 -4.87
N PRO A 221 -16.73 0.54 -4.86
CA PRO A 221 -17.68 0.40 -3.77
C PRO A 221 -18.19 -1.04 -3.67
N ASN A 222 -18.63 -1.43 -2.49
CA ASN A 222 -19.35 -2.69 -2.29
C ASN A 222 -20.84 -2.45 -2.57
N LEU A 223 -21.31 -2.93 -3.68
CA LEU A 223 -22.71 -2.86 -4.12
C LEU A 223 -23.46 -4.18 -3.88
N SER A 224 -22.81 -5.18 -3.27
CA SER A 224 -23.43 -6.43 -2.85
C SER A 224 -24.32 -6.22 -1.62
N LYS A 225 -24.91 -7.30 -1.11
CA LYS A 225 -25.73 -7.26 0.12
C LYS A 225 -24.94 -7.53 1.39
N GLU A 226 -23.73 -8.07 1.26
CA GLU A 226 -22.93 -8.57 2.38
C GLU A 226 -21.73 -7.63 2.65
N ILE A 227 -21.34 -7.54 3.91
CA ILE A 227 -20.11 -6.82 4.30
C ILE A 227 -18.90 -7.60 3.79
N ARG A 228 -18.01 -6.95 3.06
CA ARG A 228 -16.72 -7.54 2.67
C ARG A 228 -15.68 -7.28 3.74
N HIS A 229 -15.23 -8.33 4.37
CA HIS A 229 -14.11 -8.30 5.32
C HIS A 229 -12.81 -8.69 4.62
N ALA A 230 -11.73 -8.01 5.00
CA ALA A 230 -10.38 -8.35 4.62
C ALA A 230 -9.40 -7.91 5.72
N ILE A 231 -8.18 -8.42 5.65
CA ILE A 231 -7.09 -7.96 6.50
C ILE A 231 -5.85 -7.72 5.63
N THR A 232 -5.07 -6.71 5.99
CA THR A 232 -3.76 -6.44 5.40
C THR A 232 -2.68 -6.78 6.41
N ILE A 233 -1.60 -7.43 5.97
CA ILE A 233 -0.38 -7.69 6.73
C ILE A 233 0.77 -7.00 5.99
N THR A 234 1.60 -6.27 6.71
CA THR A 234 2.80 -5.65 6.16
C THR A 234 3.97 -6.63 6.25
N VAL A 235 4.68 -6.85 5.16
CA VAL A 235 5.88 -7.68 5.09
C VAL A 235 7.04 -6.83 4.62
N LEU A 236 8.14 -6.84 5.36
CA LEU A 236 9.33 -6.05 5.08
C LEU A 236 10.53 -6.95 4.76
N ARG A 237 11.53 -6.38 4.10
CA ARG A 237 12.84 -7.03 3.98
C ARG A 237 13.45 -7.23 5.37
N LYS A 238 14.19 -8.31 5.57
CA LYS A 238 14.91 -8.57 6.82
C LYS A 238 15.86 -7.40 7.17
N ASN A 239 15.95 -7.06 8.46
CA ASN A 239 16.76 -5.96 8.97
C ASN A 239 16.36 -4.57 8.45
N TYR A 240 15.09 -4.34 8.27
CA TYR A 240 14.51 -3.07 7.84
C TYR A 240 14.73 -1.94 8.85
N GLN A 241 14.61 -0.69 8.37
CA GLN A 241 14.47 0.52 9.19
C GLN A 241 13.18 1.22 8.81
N LEU A 242 12.29 1.40 9.76
CA LEU A 242 11.06 2.16 9.54
C LEU A 242 11.36 3.65 9.43
N VAL A 243 10.67 4.31 8.51
CA VAL A 243 10.76 5.77 8.32
C VAL A 243 9.38 6.38 8.15
N TYR A 244 9.27 7.66 8.47
CA TYR A 244 8.10 8.47 8.20
C TYR A 244 8.53 9.78 7.54
N TYR A 245 7.87 10.16 6.45
CA TYR A 245 8.11 11.42 5.75
C TYR A 245 7.09 12.47 6.19
N PHE A 246 7.57 13.63 6.62
CA PHE A 246 6.74 14.74 7.05
C PHE A 246 7.04 16.00 6.25
N ARG A 247 5.98 16.59 5.67
CA ARG A 247 6.09 17.85 4.97
C ARG A 247 6.05 19.01 5.98
N ASN A 248 7.21 19.53 6.31
CA ASN A 248 7.32 20.72 7.12
C ASN A 248 7.13 21.97 6.23
N LYS A 249 6.14 22.80 6.53
CA LYS A 249 5.82 24.01 5.77
C LYS A 249 6.80 25.16 6.05
N ASP A 250 7.62 25.03 7.09
CA ASP A 250 8.60 26.05 7.50
C ASP A 250 9.95 25.89 6.78
N ILE A 251 10.11 24.85 5.97
CA ILE A 251 11.30 24.62 5.15
C ILE A 251 10.97 24.74 3.67
N ASP A 252 12.02 24.80 2.83
CA ASP A 252 11.89 24.88 1.37
C ASP A 252 10.99 23.77 0.81
N ASP A 253 10.23 24.11 -0.22
CA ASP A 253 9.27 23.21 -0.87
C ASP A 253 9.92 22.02 -1.59
N THR A 254 11.23 22.09 -1.83
CA THR A 254 12.06 21.02 -2.40
C THR A 254 12.65 20.08 -1.35
N LEU A 255 12.25 20.22 -0.09
CA LEU A 255 12.75 19.43 1.04
C LEU A 255 11.61 18.74 1.80
N VAL A 256 11.91 17.62 2.43
CA VAL A 256 11.03 16.90 3.33
C VAL A 256 11.81 16.36 4.53
N GLU A 257 11.16 16.33 5.69
CA GLU A 257 11.74 15.71 6.89
C GLU A 257 11.50 14.21 6.85
N LYS A 258 12.58 13.42 6.98
CA LYS A 258 12.55 11.96 7.11
C LYS A 258 12.88 11.60 8.55
N TYR A 259 11.93 11.01 9.24
CA TYR A 259 12.07 10.53 10.61
C TYR A 259 12.41 9.04 10.61
N TYR A 260 13.35 8.64 11.43
CA TYR A 260 13.67 7.25 11.73
C TYR A 260 12.84 6.82 12.92
N VAL A 261 11.90 5.90 12.69
CA VAL A 261 10.87 5.51 13.66
C VAL A 261 10.91 4.01 13.93
N ASP A 262 10.15 3.58 14.93
CA ASP A 262 9.90 2.17 15.23
C ASP A 262 8.40 1.84 15.12
N GLU A 263 8.03 0.63 15.50
CA GLU A 263 6.66 0.13 15.45
C GLU A 263 5.73 0.92 16.37
N ASN A 264 6.21 1.38 17.54
CA ASN A 264 5.40 2.14 18.48
C ASN A 264 4.93 3.48 17.89
N PHE A 265 5.72 4.07 16.99
CA PHE A 265 5.31 5.25 16.24
C PHE A 265 4.01 4.98 15.48
N TYR A 266 3.93 3.91 14.70
CA TYR A 266 2.77 3.60 13.88
C TYR A 266 1.54 3.16 14.70
N TYR A 267 1.73 2.71 15.94
CA TYR A 267 0.62 2.39 16.85
C TYR A 267 0.01 3.61 17.53
N GLY A 268 0.78 4.65 17.79
CA GLY A 268 0.36 5.81 18.58
C GLY A 268 0.21 7.11 17.81
N TYR A 269 0.63 7.16 16.56
CA TYR A 269 0.72 8.40 15.79
C TYR A 269 -0.56 8.70 15.00
N ASP A 270 -0.90 9.98 14.89
CA ASP A 270 -2.10 10.46 14.18
C ASP A 270 -1.90 10.63 12.66
N PHE A 271 -0.66 10.49 12.17
CA PHE A 271 -0.25 10.65 10.77
C PHE A 271 -0.42 12.06 10.17
N ILE A 272 -0.73 13.06 10.98
CA ILE A 272 -0.96 14.45 10.55
C ILE A 272 -0.01 15.42 11.26
N SER A 273 0.16 15.25 12.57
CA SER A 273 1.01 16.12 13.40
C SER A 273 2.49 15.93 13.07
N LYS A 274 3.31 16.92 13.41
CA LYS A 274 4.76 16.79 13.32
C LYS A 274 5.24 15.76 14.35
N PRO A 275 6.07 14.77 13.96
CA PRO A 275 6.65 13.83 14.91
C PRO A 275 7.50 14.51 15.99
N ASP A 276 7.49 13.97 17.20
CA ASP A 276 8.25 14.47 18.34
C ASP A 276 9.75 14.27 18.12
N GLU A 277 10.48 15.37 17.88
CA GLU A 277 11.91 15.38 17.60
C GLU A 277 12.77 14.98 18.81
N THR A 278 12.20 14.93 20.00
CA THR A 278 12.91 14.42 21.19
C THR A 278 12.94 12.90 21.24
N LYS A 279 12.01 12.25 20.53
CA LYS A 279 11.88 10.79 20.46
C LYS A 279 12.47 10.20 19.19
N TRP A 280 12.34 10.92 18.06
CA TRP A 280 12.64 10.39 16.75
C TRP A 280 13.74 11.19 16.06
N LYS A 281 14.84 10.52 15.71
CA LYS A 281 15.90 11.11 14.90
C LYS A 281 15.33 11.46 13.52
N LYS A 282 15.70 12.65 13.02
CA LYS A 282 15.33 13.06 11.67
C LYS A 282 16.52 13.53 10.85
N GLU A 283 16.33 13.54 9.56
CA GLU A 283 17.15 14.25 8.58
C GLU A 283 16.25 15.00 7.59
N VAL A 284 16.78 16.05 6.99
CA VAL A 284 16.12 16.78 5.90
C VAL A 284 16.69 16.25 4.60
N VAL A 285 15.80 15.79 3.71
CA VAL A 285 16.20 15.18 2.45
C VAL A 285 15.52 15.89 1.28
N PRO A 286 16.13 15.86 0.08
CA PRO A 286 15.50 16.39 -1.11
C PRO A 286 14.14 15.75 -1.40
N PHE A 287 13.19 16.58 -1.78
CA PHE A 287 11.87 16.19 -2.27
C PHE A 287 11.65 16.88 -3.61
N GLU A 288 11.64 16.10 -4.67
CA GLU A 288 11.37 16.63 -6.00
C GLU A 288 9.91 16.33 -6.37
N PRO A 289 8.99 17.28 -6.14
CA PRO A 289 7.65 17.16 -6.67
C PRO A 289 7.73 17.25 -8.19
N PHE A 290 7.43 16.18 -8.88
CA PHE A 290 7.30 16.26 -10.32
C PHE A 290 5.87 16.55 -10.70
N ASP A 291 5.67 17.53 -11.59
CA ASP A 291 4.38 17.80 -12.22
C ASP A 291 4.42 17.22 -13.63
N LEU A 292 3.83 16.06 -13.78
CA LEU A 292 3.75 15.37 -15.08
C LEU A 292 2.66 16.00 -15.92
N SER A 293 2.93 16.23 -17.19
CA SER A 293 1.88 16.43 -18.18
C SER A 293 1.11 15.10 -18.39
N LYS A 294 -0.13 15.19 -18.86
CA LYS A 294 -0.91 14.00 -19.24
C LYS A 294 -0.16 13.10 -20.22
N ARG A 295 0.54 13.70 -21.19
CA ARG A 295 1.34 12.98 -22.19
C ARG A 295 2.49 12.21 -21.54
N GLN A 296 3.20 12.79 -20.60
CA GLN A 296 4.27 12.10 -19.87
C GLN A 296 3.73 10.93 -19.04
N LEU A 297 2.58 11.10 -18.41
CA LEU A 297 1.91 10.00 -17.68
C LEU A 297 1.53 8.85 -18.64
N GLU A 298 0.99 9.17 -19.83
CA GLU A 298 0.68 8.17 -20.85
C GLU A 298 1.93 7.46 -21.39
N MET A 299 3.05 8.18 -21.51
CA MET A 299 4.35 7.58 -21.87
C MET A 299 4.84 6.62 -20.78
N LEU A 300 4.76 6.99 -19.49
CA LEU A 300 5.08 6.11 -18.37
C LEU A 300 4.24 4.83 -18.40
N TYR A 301 2.94 4.99 -18.57
CA TYR A 301 2.04 3.85 -18.68
C TYR A 301 2.44 2.92 -19.83
N LYS A 302 2.65 3.47 -21.04
CA LYS A 302 3.07 2.67 -22.20
C LYS A 302 4.40 1.96 -22.01
N LYS A 303 5.33 2.56 -21.28
CA LYS A 303 6.66 2.02 -21.01
C LYS A 303 6.61 0.84 -20.05
N HIS A 304 5.79 0.94 -19.00
CA HIS A 304 5.77 0.01 -17.88
C HIS A 304 4.52 -0.87 -17.82
N ALA A 305 3.45 -0.52 -18.54
CA ALA A 305 2.26 -1.38 -18.60
C ALA A 305 2.61 -2.71 -19.27
N PRO A 306 2.26 -3.83 -18.65
CA PRO A 306 2.41 -5.13 -19.28
C PRO A 306 1.60 -5.21 -20.57
N LYS A 307 2.20 -5.75 -21.64
CA LYS A 307 1.55 -5.86 -22.95
C LYS A 307 0.40 -6.88 -23.00
N GLU A 308 0.23 -7.65 -21.94
CA GLU A 308 -0.77 -8.72 -21.80
C GLU A 308 -1.54 -8.49 -20.49
N LEU A 309 -2.70 -7.87 -20.58
CA LEU A 309 -3.77 -7.87 -19.57
C LEU A 309 -5.11 -7.91 -20.29
#